data_cadbd3ac16a8c560737d33b476a6e494
#
_entry.id   cadbd3ac16a8c560737d33b476a6e494
#
_cell.length_a   1.000
_cell.length_b   1.000
_cell.length_c   1.000
_cell.angle_alpha   90.00
_cell.angle_beta   90.00
_cell.angle_gamma   90.00
#
_symmetry.space_group_name_H-M   'P 1'
#
loop_
_entity.id
_entity.type
_entity.pdbx_description
1 polymer ?
#
loop_
_entity_poly.entity_id
_entity_poly.type
_entity_poly.pdbx_seq_one_letter_code
_entity_poly.pdbx_strand_id
1 'polypeptide(L)'
;PTWTYTHNGFYWAGAYVNSDFVLVTTDDGAEGYVTGRGSILSLNPKTGKLIDSLQATNVGDLRSSVCYDEETEAYYFTSKGGDLYQVKVNADGTFTKGSLRRLHLDNGADSASAPPMSTSTPVIANGRAYIGVSGTSQFTAYSGHNITVVDLSTFSIAYSVPTMGYPQTSGLLTTAYEDQDGYAYVYFFDNYTPGKLRVLRDKPGMT
;
A
#
# COMPACT_ATOMS: atom_id res chain seq x y z
N PRO A 1 0.30 -15.93 24.60
CA PRO A 1 0.03 -14.60 24.04
C PRO A 1 -0.50 -13.68 25.12
N THR A 2 -0.18 -12.39 25.03
CA THR A 2 -0.70 -11.40 25.99
C THR A 2 -2.12 -10.99 25.67
N TRP A 3 -2.48 -10.96 24.38
CA TRP A 3 -3.83 -10.74 23.89
C TRP A 3 -4.03 -11.30 22.48
N THR A 4 -5.27 -11.40 22.07
CA THR A 4 -5.69 -11.80 20.73
C THR A 4 -6.86 -10.92 20.29
N TYR A 5 -6.87 -10.49 19.04
CA TYR A 5 -8.00 -9.81 18.41
C TYR A 5 -8.52 -10.65 17.24
N THR A 6 -9.81 -10.81 17.16
CA THR A 6 -10.47 -11.61 16.10
C THR A 6 -11.26 -10.69 15.17
N HIS A 7 -11.09 -10.86 13.89
CA HIS A 7 -11.82 -10.18 12.81
C HIS A 7 -12.16 -11.17 11.69
N ASN A 8 -12.96 -10.75 10.73
CA ASN A 8 -13.40 -11.60 9.62
C ASN A 8 -12.23 -12.12 8.76
N GLY A 9 -11.20 -11.31 8.53
CA GLY A 9 -10.01 -11.75 7.82
C GLY A 9 -8.81 -10.86 8.04
N PHE A 10 -7.65 -11.50 8.23
CA PHE A 10 -6.32 -10.89 8.20
C PHE A 10 -5.45 -11.71 7.26
N TYR A 11 -4.96 -11.12 6.17
CA TYR A 11 -4.18 -11.83 5.16
C TYR A 11 -2.95 -11.02 4.74
N TRP A 12 -1.79 -11.64 4.81
CA TRP A 12 -0.50 -11.20 4.25
C TRP A 12 0.03 -9.86 4.74
N ALA A 13 -0.76 -9.08 5.46
CA ALA A 13 -0.38 -7.78 5.96
C ALA A 13 0.33 -7.89 7.31
N GLY A 14 1.33 -7.05 7.52
CA GLY A 14 1.89 -6.77 8.83
C GLY A 14 1.17 -5.60 9.50
N ALA A 15 1.36 -5.48 10.81
CA ALA A 15 0.87 -4.36 11.57
C ALA A 15 1.87 -3.19 11.59
N TYR A 16 1.39 -1.97 11.58
CA TYR A 16 2.15 -0.82 12.07
C TYR A 16 1.97 -0.72 13.58
N VAL A 17 3.05 -0.51 14.31
CA VAL A 17 3.01 -0.47 15.79
C VAL A 17 3.83 0.71 16.30
N ASN A 18 3.24 1.47 17.21
CA ASN A 18 3.95 2.44 18.05
C ASN A 18 3.57 2.25 19.54
N SER A 19 3.93 3.20 20.41
CA SER A 19 3.61 3.12 21.84
C SER A 19 2.11 3.22 22.15
N ASP A 20 1.34 3.84 21.28
CA ASP A 20 -0.01 4.31 21.57
C ASP A 20 -1.09 3.48 20.88
N PHE A 21 -0.78 2.95 19.67
CA PHE A 21 -1.72 2.12 18.92
C PHE A 21 -1.03 1.14 17.95
N VAL A 22 -1.80 0.16 17.51
CA VAL A 22 -1.47 -0.78 16.44
C VAL A 22 -2.45 -0.57 15.31
N LEU A 23 -1.97 -0.35 14.08
CA LEU A 23 -2.83 -0.29 12.90
C LEU A 23 -2.71 -1.59 12.11
N VAL A 24 -3.85 -2.15 11.73
CA VAL A 24 -3.93 -3.33 10.88
C VAL A 24 -4.98 -3.14 9.80
N THR A 25 -4.69 -3.68 8.62
CA THR A 25 -5.62 -3.73 7.49
C THR A 25 -6.32 -5.09 7.47
N THR A 26 -7.57 -5.12 7.02
CA THR A 26 -8.41 -6.32 7.08
C THR A 26 -9.17 -6.57 5.79
N ASP A 27 -9.66 -7.80 5.65
CA ASP A 27 -10.76 -8.14 4.77
C ASP A 27 -12.06 -8.18 5.60
N ASP A 28 -13.17 -7.75 5.05
CA ASP A 28 -14.46 -7.82 5.75
C ASP A 28 -15.13 -9.21 5.62
N GLY A 29 -14.38 -10.20 5.10
CA GLY A 29 -14.89 -11.56 4.90
C GLY A 29 -15.93 -11.70 3.79
N ALA A 30 -16.13 -10.65 2.99
CA ALA A 30 -16.99 -10.71 1.82
C ALA A 30 -16.35 -11.57 0.72
N GLU A 31 -17.16 -12.17 -0.11
CA GLU A 31 -16.70 -12.99 -1.22
C GLU A 31 -15.96 -12.15 -2.26
N GLY A 32 -14.86 -12.67 -2.76
CA GLY A 32 -14.07 -12.11 -3.87
C GLY A 32 -13.04 -11.07 -3.45
N TYR A 33 -11.80 -11.35 -3.79
CA TYR A 33 -10.60 -10.56 -3.44
C TYR A 33 -10.64 -9.09 -3.86
N VAL A 34 -11.31 -8.78 -4.96
CA VAL A 34 -11.34 -7.44 -5.55
C VAL A 34 -12.68 -6.74 -5.36
N THR A 35 -13.69 -7.45 -4.90
CA THR A 35 -15.04 -6.94 -4.69
C THR A 35 -15.42 -6.86 -3.22
N GLY A 36 -14.59 -7.43 -2.34
CA GLY A 36 -14.76 -7.36 -0.90
C GLY A 36 -14.58 -5.95 -0.36
N ARG A 37 -14.87 -5.79 0.91
CA ARG A 37 -14.63 -4.56 1.65
C ARG A 37 -13.40 -4.71 2.53
N GLY A 38 -12.74 -3.62 2.83
CA GLY A 38 -11.61 -3.61 3.71
C GLY A 38 -11.69 -2.45 4.70
N SER A 39 -11.29 -2.73 5.92
CA SER A 39 -11.22 -1.76 7.00
C SER A 39 -9.79 -1.65 7.53
N ILE A 40 -9.43 -0.47 7.99
CA ILE A 40 -8.26 -0.26 8.84
C ILE A 40 -8.73 -0.17 10.29
N LEU A 41 -8.08 -0.92 11.16
CA LEU A 41 -8.39 -0.97 12.59
C LEU A 41 -7.24 -0.35 13.38
N SER A 42 -7.60 0.36 14.44
CA SER A 42 -6.68 0.85 15.46
C SER A 42 -6.93 0.10 16.76
N LEU A 43 -5.89 -0.56 17.29
CA LEU A 43 -5.97 -1.38 18.49
C LEU A 43 -5.04 -0.85 19.58
N ASN A 44 -5.44 -1.01 20.83
CA ASN A 44 -4.56 -0.70 21.97
C ASN A 44 -3.41 -1.73 22.05
N PRO A 45 -2.14 -1.32 22.03
CA PRO A 45 -0.99 -2.23 21.96
C PRO A 45 -0.82 -3.09 23.22
N LYS A 46 -1.33 -2.65 24.37
CA LYS A 46 -1.20 -3.38 25.64
C LYS A 46 -2.33 -4.39 25.87
N THR A 47 -3.54 -4.09 25.39
CA THR A 47 -4.73 -4.87 25.70
C THR A 47 -5.37 -5.56 24.49
N GLY A 48 -4.99 -5.18 23.28
CA GLY A 48 -5.61 -5.64 22.04
C GLY A 48 -7.03 -5.13 21.81
N LYS A 49 -7.55 -4.24 22.67
CA LYS A 49 -8.89 -3.69 22.48
C LYS A 49 -8.95 -2.75 21.31
N LEU A 50 -10.06 -2.80 20.57
CA LEU A 50 -10.33 -1.86 19.49
C LEU A 50 -10.41 -0.43 20.07
N ILE A 51 -9.66 0.48 19.47
CA ILE A 51 -9.73 1.92 19.71
C ILE A 51 -10.73 2.52 18.72
N ASP A 52 -10.49 2.27 17.42
CA ASP A 52 -11.32 2.81 16.36
C ASP A 52 -11.25 1.91 15.11
N SER A 53 -12.20 2.07 14.21
CA SER A 53 -12.26 1.36 12.93
C SER A 53 -12.77 2.28 11.83
N LEU A 54 -12.16 2.15 10.65
CA LEU A 54 -12.56 2.90 9.47
C LEU A 54 -12.68 1.96 8.28
N GLN A 55 -13.90 1.83 7.72
CA GLN A 55 -14.09 1.13 6.46
C GLN A 55 -13.46 1.99 5.34
N ALA A 56 -12.31 1.56 4.85
CA ALA A 56 -11.53 2.32 3.88
C ALA A 56 -12.02 2.08 2.46
N THR A 57 -12.52 0.87 2.16
CA THR A 57 -12.90 0.50 0.79
C THR A 57 -14.37 0.15 0.69
N ASN A 58 -14.98 0.47 -0.46
CA ASN A 58 -16.23 -0.12 -0.90
C ASN A 58 -15.98 -1.36 -1.79
N VAL A 59 -14.78 -1.42 -2.39
CA VAL A 59 -14.34 -2.46 -3.30
C VAL A 59 -12.86 -2.74 -3.03
N GLY A 60 -12.52 -4.01 -2.86
CA GLY A 60 -11.16 -4.49 -2.69
C GLY A 60 -10.73 -4.64 -1.23
N ASP A 61 -10.29 -5.85 -0.91
CA ASP A 61 -9.69 -6.19 0.37
C ASP A 61 -8.40 -5.41 0.61
N LEU A 62 -8.06 -5.19 1.88
CA LEU A 62 -6.82 -4.57 2.29
C LEU A 62 -5.82 -5.65 2.71
N ARG A 63 -4.82 -5.90 1.87
CA ARG A 63 -3.79 -6.93 2.09
C ARG A 63 -2.36 -6.41 2.05
N SER A 64 -2.19 -5.10 2.07
CA SER A 64 -0.91 -4.45 2.32
C SER A 64 -0.76 -4.13 3.80
N SER A 65 0.47 -4.10 4.27
CA SER A 65 0.76 -3.50 5.57
C SER A 65 0.55 -1.98 5.51
N VAL A 66 0.47 -1.37 6.69
CA VAL A 66 0.39 0.09 6.83
C VAL A 66 1.79 0.64 6.99
N CYS A 67 2.15 1.67 6.23
CA CYS A 67 3.38 2.43 6.43
C CYS A 67 3.05 3.87 6.87
N TYR A 68 3.97 4.48 7.60
CA TYR A 68 3.87 5.85 8.08
C TYR A 68 4.89 6.74 7.35
N ASP A 69 4.47 7.93 7.01
CA ASP A 69 5.34 8.96 6.46
C ASP A 69 5.36 10.17 7.40
N GLU A 70 6.57 10.52 7.85
CA GLU A 70 6.78 11.61 8.81
C GLU A 70 6.52 13.00 8.17
N GLU A 71 6.78 13.15 6.88
CA GLU A 71 6.65 14.43 6.19
C GLU A 71 5.18 14.85 6.05
N THR A 72 4.31 13.90 5.72
CA THR A 72 2.86 14.15 5.61
C THR A 72 2.10 13.90 6.90
N GLU A 73 2.76 13.32 7.91
CA GLU A 73 2.14 12.85 9.16
C GLU A 73 0.92 11.97 8.90
N ALA A 74 1.05 11.02 7.96
CA ALA A 74 -0.05 10.18 7.49
C ALA A 74 0.37 8.72 7.31
N TYR A 75 -0.63 7.86 7.29
CA TYR A 75 -0.50 6.42 7.10
C TYR A 75 -0.99 6.04 5.71
N TYR A 76 -0.28 5.09 5.08
CA TYR A 76 -0.53 4.68 3.70
C TYR A 76 -0.67 3.16 3.60
N PHE A 77 -1.61 2.71 2.77
CA PHE A 77 -1.85 1.30 2.48
C PHE A 77 -2.54 1.17 1.12
N THR A 78 -2.51 -0.03 0.53
CA THR A 78 -3.12 -0.30 -0.77
C THR A 78 -4.26 -1.30 -0.66
N SER A 79 -5.07 -1.40 -1.71
CA SER A 79 -6.17 -2.36 -1.80
C SER A 79 -6.13 -3.21 -3.07
N LYS A 80 -6.80 -4.34 -3.00
CA LYS A 80 -7.07 -5.19 -4.18
C LYS A 80 -8.06 -4.55 -5.16
N GLY A 81 -8.68 -3.44 -4.80
CA GLY A 81 -9.42 -2.57 -5.73
C GLY A 81 -8.53 -1.64 -6.55
N GLY A 82 -7.19 -1.72 -6.37
CA GLY A 82 -6.24 -0.91 -7.15
C GLY A 82 -6.04 0.50 -6.65
N ASP A 83 -6.29 0.75 -5.37
CA ASP A 83 -6.18 2.09 -4.82
C ASP A 83 -5.04 2.20 -3.79
N LEU A 84 -4.41 3.37 -3.74
CA LEU A 84 -3.61 3.85 -2.61
C LEU A 84 -4.51 4.68 -1.70
N TYR A 85 -4.44 4.41 -0.42
CA TYR A 85 -5.13 5.17 0.62
C TYR A 85 -4.15 5.93 1.48
N GLN A 86 -4.58 7.11 1.92
CA GLN A 86 -3.92 7.93 2.94
C GLN A 86 -4.92 8.21 4.04
N VAL A 87 -4.51 8.09 5.30
CA VAL A 87 -5.33 8.43 6.47
C VAL A 87 -4.47 9.06 7.57
N LYS A 88 -5.04 9.98 8.34
CA LYS A 88 -4.40 10.52 9.55
C LYS A 88 -5.00 9.89 10.79
N VAL A 89 -4.15 9.70 11.80
CA VAL A 89 -4.52 9.12 13.10
C VAL A 89 -4.13 10.10 14.20
N ASN A 90 -5.03 10.32 15.13
CA ASN A 90 -4.80 11.18 16.29
C ASN A 90 -3.89 10.47 17.30
N ALA A 91 -3.31 11.21 18.23
CA ALA A 91 -2.42 10.66 19.26
C ALA A 91 -3.09 9.59 20.14
N ASP A 92 -4.40 9.62 20.29
CA ASP A 92 -5.19 8.62 21.04
C ASP A 92 -5.51 7.36 20.22
N GLY A 93 -5.06 7.29 18.96
CA GLY A 93 -5.29 6.18 18.05
C GLY A 93 -6.61 6.26 17.27
N THR A 94 -7.42 7.29 17.44
CA THR A 94 -8.64 7.48 16.65
C THR A 94 -8.32 8.01 15.24
N PHE A 95 -9.10 7.63 14.23
CA PHE A 95 -8.92 8.16 12.88
C PHE A 95 -9.42 9.60 12.78
N THR A 96 -8.59 10.48 12.23
CA THR A 96 -8.98 11.87 12.00
C THR A 96 -10.10 11.93 10.98
N LYS A 97 -11.25 12.46 11.39
CA LYS A 97 -12.46 12.53 10.57
C LYS A 97 -12.21 13.28 9.25
N GLY A 98 -12.57 12.65 8.14
CA GLY A 98 -12.44 13.24 6.79
C GLY A 98 -11.01 13.25 6.25
N SER A 99 -10.04 12.62 6.92
CA SER A 99 -8.65 12.54 6.47
C SER A 99 -8.40 11.44 5.43
N LEU A 100 -9.33 10.50 5.29
CA LEU A 100 -9.18 9.42 4.31
C LEU A 100 -9.19 9.98 2.89
N ARG A 101 -8.09 9.76 2.18
CA ARG A 101 -7.95 10.07 0.75
C ARG A 101 -7.72 8.78 -0.03
N ARG A 102 -8.10 8.78 -1.29
CA ARG A 102 -7.96 7.65 -2.20
C ARG A 102 -7.39 8.12 -3.53
N LEU A 103 -6.40 7.39 -4.04
CA LEU A 103 -5.85 7.55 -5.37
C LEU A 103 -5.96 6.22 -6.11
N HIS A 104 -6.62 6.20 -7.26
CA HIS A 104 -6.66 5.04 -8.12
C HIS A 104 -5.33 4.85 -8.84
N LEU A 105 -4.76 3.64 -8.73
CA LEU A 105 -3.45 3.29 -9.29
C LEU A 105 -3.63 2.75 -10.71
N ASP A 106 -4.12 3.60 -11.61
CA ASP A 106 -4.22 3.27 -13.03
C ASP A 106 -2.86 2.94 -13.59
N ASN A 107 -2.76 1.82 -14.29
CA ASN A 107 -1.54 1.32 -14.90
C ASN A 107 -1.56 1.37 -16.44
N GLY A 108 -2.55 2.05 -17.02
CA GLY A 108 -2.75 2.13 -18.47
C GLY A 108 -3.38 0.88 -19.10
N ALA A 109 -3.64 -0.16 -18.30
CA ALA A 109 -4.33 -1.37 -18.72
C ALA A 109 -5.65 -1.58 -17.96
N ASP A 110 -6.10 -0.56 -17.24
CA ASP A 110 -7.32 -0.60 -16.45
C ASP A 110 -8.53 -0.85 -17.33
N SER A 111 -9.18 -1.98 -17.10
CA SER A 111 -10.39 -2.38 -17.80
C SER A 111 -11.23 -3.30 -16.92
N ALA A 112 -12.48 -3.51 -17.28
CA ALA A 112 -13.36 -4.45 -16.59
C ALA A 112 -12.83 -5.90 -16.56
N SER A 113 -12.00 -6.29 -17.53
CA SER A 113 -11.37 -7.61 -17.60
C SER A 113 -9.99 -7.70 -16.95
N ALA A 114 -9.35 -6.56 -16.70
CA ALA A 114 -8.02 -6.47 -16.11
C ALA A 114 -7.92 -5.23 -15.20
N PRO A 115 -8.72 -5.16 -14.13
CA PRO A 115 -8.69 -4.03 -13.22
C PRO A 115 -7.36 -4.01 -12.45
N PRO A 116 -6.81 -2.84 -12.12
CA PRO A 116 -5.62 -2.74 -11.30
C PRO A 116 -5.87 -3.31 -9.91
N MET A 117 -4.80 -3.83 -9.30
CA MET A 117 -4.83 -4.41 -7.97
C MET A 117 -3.49 -4.18 -7.28
N SER A 118 -3.50 -3.94 -5.98
CA SER A 118 -2.27 -3.93 -5.19
C SER A 118 -2.44 -4.63 -3.84
N THR A 119 -1.44 -5.42 -3.48
CA THR A 119 -1.18 -5.93 -2.13
C THR A 119 0.18 -5.47 -1.62
N SER A 120 0.90 -4.71 -2.45
CA SER A 120 2.21 -4.16 -2.12
C SER A 120 2.07 -3.09 -1.03
N THR A 121 2.82 -3.24 0.06
CA THR A 121 2.94 -2.15 1.04
C THR A 121 3.73 -1.02 0.40
N PRO A 122 3.22 0.21 0.41
CA PRO A 122 3.95 1.36 -0.10
C PRO A 122 5.28 1.53 0.63
N VAL A 123 6.33 1.84 -0.11
CA VAL A 123 7.62 2.27 0.44
C VAL A 123 7.75 3.75 0.17
N ILE A 124 8.11 4.54 1.18
CA ILE A 124 8.08 6.00 1.08
C ILE A 124 9.48 6.57 1.32
N ALA A 125 9.89 7.49 0.46
CA ALA A 125 11.08 8.33 0.63
C ALA A 125 10.92 9.65 -0.13
N ASN A 126 11.44 10.72 0.45
CA ASN A 126 11.53 12.03 -0.19
C ASN A 126 10.18 12.52 -0.77
N GLY A 127 9.08 12.33 -0.02
CA GLY A 127 7.74 12.72 -0.47
C GLY A 127 7.15 11.87 -1.59
N ARG A 128 7.73 10.69 -1.87
CA ARG A 128 7.27 9.76 -2.91
C ARG A 128 6.95 8.38 -2.36
N ALA A 129 5.86 7.78 -2.83
CA ALA A 129 5.51 6.39 -2.55
C ALA A 129 5.75 5.51 -3.78
N TYR A 130 6.35 4.34 -3.55
CA TYR A 130 6.68 3.35 -4.57
C TYR A 130 5.85 2.10 -4.32
N ILE A 131 5.07 1.68 -5.32
CA ILE A 131 4.01 0.69 -5.16
C ILE A 131 4.05 -0.30 -6.32
N GLY A 132 4.03 -1.60 -6.01
CA GLY A 132 3.81 -2.63 -7.00
C GLY A 132 2.32 -2.74 -7.35
N VAL A 133 1.99 -2.72 -8.65
CA VAL A 133 0.63 -2.81 -9.15
C VAL A 133 0.50 -3.97 -10.13
N SER A 134 -0.55 -4.77 -9.96
CA SER A 134 -0.95 -5.78 -10.94
C SER A 134 -1.97 -5.19 -11.91
N GLY A 135 -1.89 -5.56 -13.18
CA GLY A 135 -2.89 -5.25 -14.20
C GLY A 135 -4.08 -6.21 -14.20
N THR A 136 -4.16 -7.12 -13.23
CA THR A 136 -5.23 -8.10 -13.15
C THR A 136 -5.44 -8.59 -11.74
N SER A 137 -6.68 -8.85 -11.37
CA SER A 137 -7.05 -9.47 -10.10
C SER A 137 -6.62 -10.94 -9.96
N GLN A 138 -6.18 -11.59 -11.02
CA GLN A 138 -5.97 -13.05 -11.06
C GLN A 138 -4.51 -13.49 -11.08
N PHE A 139 -3.53 -12.63 -10.99
CA PHE A 139 -2.09 -12.91 -11.04
C PHE A 139 -1.58 -13.61 -12.30
N THR A 140 -2.44 -14.08 -13.18
CA THR A 140 -2.12 -14.92 -14.35
C THR A 140 -2.04 -14.17 -15.67
N ALA A 141 -2.61 -12.98 -15.76
CA ALA A 141 -2.43 -12.11 -16.91
C ALA A 141 -1.18 -11.25 -16.73
N TYR A 142 -0.45 -11.05 -17.81
CA TYR A 142 0.88 -10.43 -17.79
C TYR A 142 0.88 -9.02 -18.41
N SER A 143 -0.26 -8.39 -18.47
CA SER A 143 -0.39 -7.02 -18.98
C SER A 143 -0.70 -6.02 -17.87
N GLY A 144 -0.10 -4.86 -17.95
CA GLY A 144 -0.37 -3.77 -17.02
C GLY A 144 0.26 -3.92 -15.63
N HIS A 145 1.21 -4.84 -15.44
CA HIS A 145 2.01 -4.88 -14.22
C HIS A 145 3.04 -3.77 -14.23
N ASN A 146 3.19 -3.08 -13.12
CA ASN A 146 4.14 -1.99 -13.01
C ASN A 146 4.57 -1.71 -11.57
N ILE A 147 5.60 -0.87 -11.45
CA ILE A 147 5.93 -0.12 -10.26
C ILE A 147 5.39 1.30 -10.49
N THR A 148 4.43 1.72 -9.68
CA THR A 148 3.86 3.06 -9.74
C THR A 148 4.52 3.95 -8.71
N VAL A 149 4.94 5.13 -9.14
CA VAL A 149 5.50 6.19 -8.28
C VAL A 149 4.45 7.27 -8.10
N VAL A 150 4.12 7.56 -6.84
CA VAL A 150 3.14 8.56 -6.45
C VAL A 150 3.85 9.72 -5.78
N ASP A 151 3.59 10.93 -6.24
CA ASP A 151 3.97 12.16 -5.55
C ASP A 151 2.99 12.43 -4.42
N LEU A 152 3.44 12.40 -3.17
CA LEU A 152 2.59 12.53 -2.00
C LEU A 152 2.14 13.96 -1.74
N SER A 153 2.88 14.97 -2.22
CA SER A 153 2.53 16.37 -2.06
C SER A 153 1.27 16.73 -2.85
N THR A 154 1.17 16.21 -4.07
CA THR A 154 0.00 16.37 -4.94
C THR A 154 -1.02 15.24 -4.78
N PHE A 155 -0.58 14.10 -4.21
CA PHE A 155 -1.31 12.84 -4.12
C PHE A 155 -1.79 12.39 -5.51
N SER A 156 -0.85 12.30 -6.44
CA SER A 156 -1.08 11.90 -7.82
C SER A 156 0.05 11.00 -8.35
N ILE A 157 -0.25 10.19 -9.36
CA ILE A 157 0.75 9.37 -10.02
C ILE A 157 1.76 10.28 -10.73
N ALA A 158 3.03 10.14 -10.38
CA ALA A 158 4.12 10.82 -11.07
C ALA A 158 4.48 10.09 -12.37
N TYR A 159 4.68 8.77 -12.28
CA TYR A 159 4.92 7.88 -13.42
C TYR A 159 4.78 6.41 -13.03
N SER A 160 4.81 5.53 -14.03
CA SER A 160 4.84 4.08 -13.84
C SER A 160 5.91 3.42 -14.71
N VAL A 161 6.54 2.38 -14.17
CA VAL A 161 7.56 1.59 -14.87
C VAL A 161 6.99 0.18 -15.12
N PRO A 162 6.77 -0.22 -16.39
CA PRO A 162 6.25 -1.55 -16.71
C PRO A 162 7.19 -2.67 -16.22
N THR A 163 6.59 -3.74 -15.72
CA THR A 163 7.27 -4.97 -15.29
C THR A 163 6.74 -6.18 -16.05
N MET A 164 7.47 -7.29 -16.04
CA MET A 164 7.04 -8.52 -16.69
C MET A 164 6.00 -9.28 -15.89
N GLY A 165 6.08 -9.17 -14.56
CA GLY A 165 5.16 -9.80 -13.63
C GLY A 165 4.82 -8.84 -12.48
N TYR A 166 3.84 -9.21 -11.69
CA TYR A 166 3.36 -8.41 -10.59
C TYR A 166 4.43 -8.21 -9.51
N PRO A 167 4.93 -6.99 -9.24
CA PRO A 167 5.80 -6.73 -8.11
C PRO A 167 4.99 -6.70 -6.82
N GLN A 168 4.61 -7.89 -6.36
CA GLN A 168 3.61 -8.10 -5.29
C GLN A 168 4.11 -7.70 -3.91
N THR A 169 5.42 -7.88 -3.69
CA THR A 169 6.03 -7.57 -2.39
C THR A 169 6.27 -6.08 -2.26
N SER A 170 6.44 -5.63 -1.00
CA SER A 170 6.96 -4.28 -0.76
C SER A 170 8.35 -4.14 -1.37
N GLY A 171 8.64 -2.99 -1.93
CA GLY A 171 9.99 -2.65 -2.34
C GLY A 171 10.92 -2.57 -1.13
N LEU A 172 12.20 -2.80 -1.35
CA LEU A 172 13.25 -2.47 -0.39
C LEU A 172 13.83 -1.10 -0.77
N LEU A 173 13.70 -0.13 0.12
CA LEU A 173 14.29 1.19 -0.06
C LEU A 173 15.68 1.24 0.59
N THR A 174 16.60 1.92 -0.08
CA THR A 174 17.85 2.36 0.54
C THR A 174 18.24 3.76 0.09
N THR A 175 18.70 4.54 1.05
CA THR A 175 19.37 5.82 0.83
C THR A 175 20.90 5.70 1.02
N ALA A 176 21.42 4.48 1.28
CA ALA A 176 22.84 4.24 1.50
C ALA A 176 23.72 4.63 0.30
N TYR A 177 23.13 4.68 -0.88
CA TYR A 177 23.79 5.10 -2.11
C TYR A 177 23.23 6.43 -2.64
N GLU A 178 22.51 7.16 -1.76
CA GLU A 178 22.04 8.50 -2.09
C GLU A 178 23.23 9.36 -2.46
N ASP A 179 23.27 9.76 -3.72
CA ASP A 179 24.30 10.68 -4.21
C ASP A 179 23.95 12.11 -3.77
N GLN A 180 24.86 13.06 -4.07
CA GLN A 180 24.64 14.48 -3.73
C GLN A 180 23.39 15.07 -4.41
N ASP A 181 22.79 14.36 -5.35
CA ASP A 181 21.60 14.76 -6.09
C ASP A 181 20.30 14.28 -5.41
N GLY A 182 20.33 13.57 -4.28
CA GLY A 182 19.18 13.18 -3.48
C GLY A 182 18.36 12.04 -4.09
N TYR A 183 19.00 11.10 -4.78
CA TYR A 183 18.32 9.91 -5.31
C TYR A 183 18.08 8.86 -4.24
N ALA A 184 16.87 8.30 -4.21
CA ALA A 184 16.54 7.06 -3.53
C ALA A 184 16.65 5.87 -4.50
N TYR A 185 16.98 4.69 -3.96
CA TYR A 185 17.06 3.44 -4.72
C TYR A 185 16.06 2.44 -4.14
N VAL A 186 15.15 1.97 -5.00
CA VAL A 186 14.08 1.06 -4.61
C VAL A 186 14.19 -0.24 -5.41
N TYR A 187 14.25 -1.35 -4.71
CA TYR A 187 14.46 -2.68 -5.25
C TYR A 187 13.14 -3.45 -5.24
N PHE A 188 12.74 -3.97 -6.40
CA PHE A 188 11.55 -4.78 -6.59
C PHE A 188 11.85 -6.10 -7.28
N PHE A 189 11.07 -7.11 -6.98
CA PHE A 189 11.09 -8.39 -7.70
C PHE A 189 9.90 -8.48 -8.66
N ASP A 190 10.14 -8.92 -9.89
CA ASP A 190 9.08 -9.38 -10.78
C ASP A 190 8.63 -10.78 -10.34
N ASN A 191 7.34 -10.94 -10.07
CA ASN A 191 6.75 -12.27 -9.86
C ASN A 191 6.51 -12.96 -11.21
N TYR A 192 7.59 -13.45 -11.82
CA TYR A 192 7.63 -14.01 -13.16
C TYR A 192 8.73 -15.07 -13.28
N THR A 193 8.68 -15.89 -14.33
CA THR A 193 9.73 -16.88 -14.63
C THR A 193 10.25 -16.67 -16.06
N PRO A 194 11.53 -16.34 -16.28
CA PRO A 194 12.55 -16.06 -15.26
C PRO A 194 12.30 -14.72 -14.54
N GLY A 195 12.43 -14.75 -13.20
CA GLY A 195 12.26 -13.57 -12.37
C GLY A 195 13.38 -12.55 -12.54
N LYS A 196 13.08 -11.29 -12.21
CA LYS A 196 14.06 -10.19 -12.24
C LYS A 196 14.03 -9.43 -10.92
N LEU A 197 15.21 -9.06 -10.44
CA LEU A 197 15.38 -7.98 -9.48
C LEU A 197 15.52 -6.69 -10.28
N ARG A 198 14.68 -5.71 -9.97
CA ARG A 198 14.68 -4.38 -10.57
C ARG A 198 15.13 -3.35 -9.56
N VAL A 199 15.88 -2.38 -10.01
CA VAL A 199 16.30 -1.22 -9.20
C VAL A 199 15.77 0.03 -9.87
N LEU A 200 14.94 0.76 -9.14
CA LEU A 200 14.47 2.08 -9.52
C LEU A 200 15.31 3.13 -8.81
N ARG A 201 15.93 4.03 -9.57
CA ARG A 201 16.61 5.21 -9.06
C ARG A 201 15.72 6.41 -9.30
N ASP A 202 15.27 7.06 -8.22
CA ASP A 202 14.27 8.13 -8.31
C ASP A 202 14.55 9.29 -7.34
N LYS A 203 14.06 10.46 -7.68
CA LYS A 203 14.04 11.64 -6.83
C LYS A 203 12.80 12.52 -7.11
N PRO A 204 12.43 13.43 -6.21
CA PRO A 204 11.36 14.40 -6.45
C PRO A 204 11.53 15.14 -7.78
N GLY A 205 10.43 15.32 -8.51
CA GLY A 205 10.40 16.00 -9.80
C GLY A 205 10.66 15.13 -11.03
N MET A 206 11.01 13.84 -10.86
CA MET A 206 11.04 12.90 -12.00
C MET A 206 9.62 12.52 -12.43
N THR A 207 9.42 12.38 -13.74
CA THR A 207 8.13 12.06 -14.38
C THR A 207 8.32 10.96 -15.43
#